data_79c899c20fa01c46fcbf484a742c5c81
#
_entry.id   79c899c20fa01c46fcbf484a742c5c81
#
_cell.length_a   1.000
_cell.length_b   1.000
_cell.length_c   1.000
_cell.angle_alpha   90.00
_cell.angle_beta   90.00
_cell.angle_gamma   90.00
#
_symmetry.space_group_name_H-M   'P 1'
#
loop_
_entity.id
_entity.type
_entity.pdbx_description
1 polymer ?
#
loop_
_entity_poly.entity_id
_entity_poly.type
_entity_poly.pdbx_seq_one_letter_code
_entity_poly.pdbx_strand_id
1 'polypeptide(L)'
;MNTKEFLKSLLNEYAPKDKDIKKIIAIISDEEKIGGDYKSTPGIPNLKLISHTGEPALQRAIFNKEQTILSDTKEVIEWPDLEIPVTLSKKSRRNCADLLGKSEDKLILAELKYRNSSKTDSPYYGIFELAVYYYLLTQNYVILDKYKVYHKKMPIDSNQFSWNKYIPLNKTRLIFVANKKYFDYWIGEKKIDINDLH
;
A
#
# COMPACT_ATOMS: atom_id res chain seq x y z
N MET A 1 11.71 6.63 -16.08
CA MET A 1 10.34 6.10 -16.21
C MET A 1 9.45 6.90 -15.27
N ASN A 2 8.35 7.44 -15.77
CA ASN A 2 7.37 8.11 -14.92
C ASN A 2 6.38 7.08 -14.33
N THR A 3 5.60 7.49 -13.32
CA THR A 3 4.68 6.59 -12.60
C THR A 3 3.63 5.95 -13.52
N LYS A 4 3.15 6.68 -14.52
CA LYS A 4 2.17 6.15 -15.49
C LYS A 4 2.77 5.09 -16.41
N GLU A 5 4.00 5.26 -16.82
CA GLU A 5 4.73 4.27 -17.64
C GLU A 5 5.05 3.03 -16.81
N PHE A 6 5.45 3.21 -15.56
CA PHE A 6 5.66 2.13 -14.60
C PHE A 6 4.37 1.29 -14.43
N LEU A 7 3.24 1.95 -14.18
CA LEU A 7 1.96 1.26 -14.01
C LEU A 7 1.54 0.50 -15.29
N LYS A 8 1.76 1.09 -16.47
CA LYS A 8 1.47 0.41 -17.74
C LYS A 8 2.36 -0.81 -17.97
N SER A 9 3.62 -0.74 -17.60
CA SER A 9 4.55 -1.87 -17.69
C SER A 9 4.04 -3.04 -16.84
N LEU A 10 3.74 -2.79 -15.56
CA LEU A 10 3.20 -3.82 -14.68
C LEU A 10 1.85 -4.38 -15.16
N LEU A 11 0.98 -3.53 -15.72
CA LEU A 11 -0.28 -3.98 -16.28
C LEU A 11 -0.08 -4.98 -17.42
N ASN A 12 0.81 -4.65 -18.34
CA ASN A 12 1.10 -5.53 -19.49
C ASN A 12 1.70 -6.87 -19.04
N GLU A 13 2.49 -6.85 -17.99
CA GLU A 13 3.13 -8.03 -17.43
C GLU A 13 2.16 -8.92 -16.65
N TYR A 14 1.34 -8.34 -15.78
CA TYR A 14 0.55 -9.10 -14.80
C TYR A 14 -0.90 -9.36 -15.22
N ALA A 15 -1.50 -8.54 -16.09
CA ALA A 15 -2.87 -8.76 -16.54
C ALA A 15 -3.11 -10.12 -17.22
N PRO A 16 -2.15 -10.71 -17.96
CA PRO A 16 -2.28 -12.07 -18.47
C PRO A 16 -2.21 -13.15 -17.37
N LYS A 17 -1.52 -12.86 -16.26
CA LYS A 17 -1.27 -13.80 -15.15
C LYS A 17 -2.44 -13.83 -14.14
N ASP A 18 -3.19 -12.73 -14.04
CA ASP A 18 -4.35 -12.63 -13.13
C ASP A 18 -5.48 -11.78 -13.72
N LYS A 19 -6.63 -12.43 -13.96
CA LYS A 19 -7.82 -11.77 -14.53
C LYS A 19 -8.45 -10.71 -13.64
N ASP A 20 -8.22 -10.78 -12.33
CA ASP A 20 -8.82 -9.88 -11.35
C ASP A 20 -8.12 -8.52 -11.31
N ILE A 21 -6.93 -8.39 -11.90
CA ILE A 21 -6.20 -7.13 -12.08
C ILE A 21 -7.07 -6.07 -12.80
N LYS A 22 -7.92 -6.48 -13.72
CA LYS A 22 -8.87 -5.58 -14.40
C LYS A 22 -9.82 -4.86 -13.45
N LYS A 23 -10.12 -5.45 -12.29
CA LYS A 23 -10.98 -4.83 -11.28
C LYS A 23 -10.30 -3.64 -10.60
N ILE A 24 -8.99 -3.72 -10.42
CA ILE A 24 -8.20 -2.64 -9.82
C ILE A 24 -8.14 -1.43 -10.76
N ILE A 25 -8.04 -1.68 -12.07
CA ILE A 25 -8.03 -0.60 -13.07
C ILE A 25 -9.30 0.25 -13.01
N ALA A 26 -10.44 -0.36 -12.67
CA ALA A 26 -11.68 0.36 -12.50
C ALA A 26 -11.61 1.46 -11.42
N ILE A 27 -10.75 1.28 -10.41
CA ILE A 27 -10.52 2.28 -9.36
C ILE A 27 -9.95 3.57 -9.97
N ILE A 28 -8.99 3.46 -10.88
CA ILE A 28 -8.38 4.62 -11.56
C ILE A 28 -9.45 5.36 -12.36
N SER A 29 -10.25 4.64 -13.14
CA SER A 29 -11.31 5.24 -13.97
C SER A 29 -12.39 5.91 -13.13
N ASP A 30 -12.70 5.38 -11.97
CA ASP A 30 -13.67 5.96 -11.05
C ASP A 30 -13.12 7.24 -10.39
N GLU A 31 -11.84 7.29 -10.06
CA GLU A 31 -11.20 8.47 -9.48
C GLU A 31 -11.06 9.63 -10.49
N GLU A 32 -10.75 9.34 -11.74
CA GLU A 32 -10.69 10.35 -12.80
C GLU A 32 -12.04 11.05 -13.02
N LYS A 33 -13.15 10.38 -12.69
CA LYS A 33 -14.52 10.92 -12.79
C LYS A 33 -14.94 11.71 -11.56
N ILE A 34 -14.31 11.52 -10.44
CA ILE A 34 -14.65 12.17 -9.18
C ILE A 34 -13.79 13.41 -9.01
N GLY A 35 -13.82 14.32 -9.95
CA GLY A 35 -13.28 15.67 -9.72
C GLY A 35 -13.89 16.23 -8.44
N GLY A 36 -13.17 16.19 -7.32
CA GLY A 36 -13.84 16.52 -6.10
C GLY A 36 -13.00 16.86 -4.91
N ASP A 37 -13.60 17.67 -4.07
CA ASP A 37 -13.09 18.00 -2.76
C ASP A 37 -12.99 16.73 -1.89
N TYR A 38 -11.86 16.53 -1.30
CA TYR A 38 -11.67 15.59 -0.22
C TYR A 38 -12.48 16.04 1.00
N LYS A 39 -13.61 15.40 1.28
CA LYS A 39 -14.59 15.90 2.27
C LYS A 39 -14.50 15.32 3.67
N SER A 40 -13.70 14.30 3.91
CA SER A 40 -13.59 13.78 5.27
C SER A 40 -12.25 13.13 5.51
N THR A 41 -11.66 13.46 6.65
CA THR A 41 -10.61 12.62 7.22
C THR A 41 -11.17 11.20 7.40
N PRO A 42 -10.43 10.15 7.01
CA PRO A 42 -10.76 8.81 7.45
C PRO A 42 -10.86 8.81 8.98
N GLY A 43 -11.83 8.10 9.51
CA GLY A 43 -11.87 7.90 10.95
C GLY A 43 -10.54 7.34 11.44
N ILE A 44 -10.15 7.68 12.66
CA ILE A 44 -8.97 7.08 13.30
C ILE A 44 -9.18 5.56 13.28
N PRO A 45 -8.28 4.77 12.67
CA PRO A 45 -8.45 3.33 12.65
C PRO A 45 -8.47 2.80 14.08
N ASN A 46 -9.28 1.80 14.31
CA ASN A 46 -9.25 1.12 15.60
C ASN A 46 -7.92 0.36 15.73
N LEU A 47 -7.02 0.91 16.54
CA LEU A 47 -5.69 0.33 16.78
C LEU A 47 -5.74 -0.86 17.73
N LYS A 48 -6.87 -1.11 18.41
CA LYS A 48 -7.04 -2.29 19.25
C LYS A 48 -7.05 -3.54 18.35
N LEU A 49 -6.27 -4.54 18.72
CA LEU A 49 -6.36 -5.86 18.12
C LEU A 49 -7.73 -6.46 18.45
N ILE A 50 -8.66 -6.39 17.50
CA ILE A 50 -10.01 -6.99 17.62
C ILE A 50 -9.93 -8.49 17.32
N SER A 51 -8.89 -8.92 16.58
CA SER A 51 -8.67 -10.30 16.17
C SER A 51 -7.18 -10.61 16.26
N HIS A 52 -6.84 -11.86 16.58
CA HIS A 52 -5.45 -12.33 16.56
C HIS A 52 -5.05 -12.90 15.18
N THR A 53 -5.96 -12.88 14.21
CA THR A 53 -5.75 -13.42 12.86
C THR A 53 -6.31 -12.46 11.81
N GLY A 54 -5.80 -12.60 10.58
CA GLY A 54 -6.25 -11.82 9.45
C GLY A 54 -5.33 -10.64 9.12
N GLU A 55 -5.59 -10.05 7.98
CA GLU A 55 -4.82 -8.94 7.44
C GLU A 55 -4.82 -7.70 8.37
N PRO A 56 -5.97 -7.29 8.94
CA PRO A 56 -5.97 -6.19 9.92
C PRO A 56 -5.15 -6.47 11.17
N ALA A 57 -5.06 -7.73 11.61
CA ALA A 57 -4.24 -8.09 12.75
C ALA A 57 -2.75 -8.03 12.41
N LEU A 58 -2.36 -8.49 11.22
CA LEU A 58 -0.98 -8.39 10.72
C LEU A 58 -0.57 -6.91 10.58
N GLN A 59 -1.43 -6.09 9.98
CA GLN A 59 -1.21 -4.65 9.81
C GLN A 59 -0.94 -3.96 11.15
N ARG A 60 -1.79 -4.19 12.13
CA ARG A 60 -1.65 -3.57 13.47
C ARG A 60 -0.46 -4.11 14.24
N ALA A 61 -0.12 -5.38 14.05
CA ALA A 61 1.07 -5.96 14.68
C ALA A 61 2.35 -5.31 14.16
N ILE A 62 2.46 -5.05 12.86
CA ILE A 62 3.60 -4.34 12.26
C ILE A 62 3.62 -2.89 12.76
N PHE A 63 2.50 -2.20 12.65
CA PHE A 63 2.38 -0.80 13.04
C PHE A 63 2.73 -0.57 14.52
N ASN A 64 2.27 -1.44 15.43
CA ASN A 64 2.52 -1.32 16.87
C ASN A 64 3.94 -1.64 17.27
N LYS A 65 4.71 -2.32 16.42
CA LYS A 65 6.15 -2.52 16.66
C LYS A 65 6.97 -1.25 16.47
N GLU A 66 6.41 -0.25 15.82
CA GLU A 66 7.05 1.02 15.48
C GLU A 66 8.17 0.89 14.44
N GLN A 67 8.97 -0.16 14.52
CA GLN A 67 10.08 -0.41 13.61
C GLN A 67 10.12 -1.88 13.18
N THR A 68 10.59 -2.10 11.96
CA THR A 68 10.91 -3.42 11.41
C THR A 68 12.32 -3.37 10.86
N ILE A 69 13.11 -4.41 11.15
CA ILE A 69 14.46 -4.57 10.59
C ILE A 69 14.38 -5.66 9.51
N LEU A 70 14.70 -5.31 8.27
CA LEU A 70 14.81 -6.29 7.19
C LEU A 70 16.04 -7.18 7.43
N SER A 71 15.84 -8.50 7.34
CA SER A 71 16.88 -9.48 7.72
C SER A 71 18.08 -9.47 6.78
N ASP A 72 17.85 -9.22 5.51
CA ASP A 72 18.84 -9.25 4.44
C ASP A 72 19.68 -7.98 4.38
N THR A 73 19.05 -6.82 4.39
CA THR A 73 19.71 -5.53 4.23
C THR A 73 20.06 -4.85 5.54
N LYS A 74 19.50 -5.33 6.68
CA LYS A 74 19.55 -4.67 7.99
C LYS A 74 18.91 -3.27 8.00
N GLU A 75 18.19 -2.94 6.95
CA GLU A 75 17.45 -1.68 6.84
C GLU A 75 16.38 -1.60 7.94
N VAL A 76 16.30 -0.45 8.59
CA VAL A 76 15.27 -0.16 9.58
C VAL A 76 14.14 0.62 8.91
N ILE A 77 12.93 0.09 9.01
CA ILE A 77 11.71 0.77 8.55
C ILE A 77 10.91 1.21 9.76
N GLU A 78 10.67 2.49 9.88
CA GLU A 78 9.72 3.07 10.83
C GLU A 78 8.32 3.09 10.21
N TRP A 79 7.28 2.83 11.01
CA TRP A 79 5.88 2.77 10.55
C TRP A 79 5.04 3.89 11.18
N PRO A 80 5.10 5.11 10.64
CA PRO A 80 4.39 6.26 11.21
C PRO A 80 2.88 6.20 11.04
N ASP A 81 2.35 5.54 10.00
CA ASP A 81 0.90 5.53 9.76
C ASP A 81 0.42 4.26 9.05
N LEU A 82 -0.91 4.05 9.04
CA LEU A 82 -1.60 2.94 8.40
C LEU A 82 -2.91 3.42 7.74
N GLU A 83 -3.44 2.60 6.81
CA GLU A 83 -4.67 2.89 6.07
C GLU A 83 -4.63 4.28 5.40
N ILE A 84 -3.55 4.54 4.63
CA ILE A 84 -3.36 5.80 3.94
C ILE A 84 -4.34 5.89 2.76
N PRO A 85 -5.27 6.83 2.77
CA PRO A 85 -6.23 6.97 1.68
C PRO A 85 -5.51 7.41 0.41
N VAL A 86 -5.71 6.68 -0.68
CA VAL A 86 -5.12 6.97 -1.98
C VAL A 86 -6.13 7.57 -2.96
N THR A 87 -7.42 7.51 -2.61
CA THR A 87 -8.52 8.03 -3.42
C THR A 87 -9.24 9.17 -2.72
N LEU A 88 -9.80 10.08 -3.51
CA LEU A 88 -10.58 11.22 -3.04
C LEU A 88 -12.08 10.91 -2.91
N SER A 89 -12.48 9.67 -3.10
CA SER A 89 -13.86 9.22 -3.11
C SER A 89 -14.60 9.57 -1.80
N LYS A 90 -15.83 10.02 -1.95
CA LYS A 90 -16.77 10.24 -0.84
C LYS A 90 -17.39 8.96 -0.29
N LYS A 91 -17.11 7.81 -0.90
CA LYS A 91 -17.66 6.52 -0.45
C LYS A 91 -17.14 6.16 0.93
N SER A 92 -17.96 5.45 1.71
CA SER A 92 -17.64 5.02 3.07
C SER A 92 -16.44 4.07 3.15
N ARG A 93 -16.11 3.39 2.05
CA ARG A 93 -14.90 2.57 1.92
C ARG A 93 -14.00 3.24 0.90
N ARG A 94 -12.88 3.73 1.36
CA ARG A 94 -11.82 4.28 0.53
C ARG A 94 -10.79 3.21 0.26
N ASN A 95 -10.18 3.30 -0.90
CA ASN A 95 -8.97 2.54 -1.15
C ASN A 95 -7.84 3.17 -0.35
N CYS A 96 -7.14 2.36 0.41
CA CYS A 96 -6.07 2.79 1.28
C CYS A 96 -4.88 1.86 1.09
N ALA A 97 -3.67 2.43 1.00
CA ALA A 97 -2.47 1.65 1.19
C ALA A 97 -2.39 1.21 2.67
N ASP A 98 -2.03 -0.02 2.92
CA ASP A 98 -2.11 -0.60 4.26
C ASP A 98 -1.19 0.05 5.27
N LEU A 99 0.08 0.27 4.90
CA LEU A 99 1.07 0.88 5.78
C LEU A 99 1.88 1.94 5.05
N LEU A 100 2.13 3.02 5.76
CA LEU A 100 3.13 4.03 5.43
C LEU A 100 4.35 3.79 6.30
N GLY A 101 5.49 3.64 5.66
CA GLY A 101 6.77 3.51 6.31
C GLY A 101 7.76 4.58 5.85
N LYS A 102 8.83 4.71 6.61
CA LYS A 102 9.98 5.54 6.29
C LYS A 102 11.25 4.80 6.60
N SER A 103 12.21 4.82 5.70
CA SER A 103 13.56 4.33 5.92
C SER A 103 14.55 5.32 5.35
N GLU A 104 15.41 5.89 6.19
CA GLU A 104 16.36 6.94 5.82
C GLU A 104 15.69 8.06 5.01
N ASP A 105 15.99 8.15 3.72
CA ASP A 105 15.46 9.15 2.80
C ASP A 105 14.35 8.62 1.87
N LYS A 106 13.84 7.39 2.13
CA LYS A 106 12.83 6.73 1.31
C LYS A 106 11.48 6.68 2.00
N LEU A 107 10.44 6.90 1.20
CA LEU A 107 9.07 6.55 1.55
C LEU A 107 8.87 5.05 1.31
N ILE A 108 8.20 4.40 2.23
CA ILE A 108 7.80 3.00 2.09
C ILE A 108 6.28 2.92 2.01
N LEU A 109 5.76 2.32 0.96
CA LEU A 109 4.36 1.93 0.90
C LEU A 109 4.28 0.42 0.94
N ALA A 110 3.48 -0.10 1.84
CA ALA A 110 3.30 -1.54 1.96
C ALA A 110 1.84 -1.94 1.74
N GLU A 111 1.67 -3.03 0.99
CA GLU A 111 0.42 -3.75 0.83
C GLU A 111 0.54 -5.09 1.54
N LEU A 112 -0.48 -5.45 2.31
CA LEU A 112 -0.49 -6.65 3.11
C LEU A 112 -1.47 -7.68 2.55
N LYS A 113 -1.07 -8.94 2.60
CA LYS A 113 -1.97 -10.05 2.36
C LYS A 113 -1.84 -11.09 3.46
N TYR A 114 -2.95 -11.68 3.82
CA TYR A 114 -2.99 -12.68 4.88
C TYR A 114 -3.78 -13.91 4.44
N ARG A 115 -3.16 -15.08 4.57
CA ARG A 115 -3.83 -16.34 4.34
C ARG A 115 -3.92 -17.14 5.63
N ASN A 116 -5.14 -17.57 5.95
CA ASN A 116 -5.35 -18.56 7.01
C ASN A 116 -5.73 -19.93 6.38
N SER A 117 -6.93 -20.05 5.87
CA SER A 117 -7.43 -21.23 5.16
C SER A 117 -8.32 -20.85 3.98
N SER A 118 -8.69 -19.59 3.89
CA SER A 118 -9.60 -19.06 2.87
C SER A 118 -8.89 -18.66 1.59
N LYS A 119 -9.67 -18.42 0.53
CA LYS A 119 -9.21 -17.88 -0.73
C LYS A 119 -8.64 -16.47 -0.51
N THR A 120 -7.47 -16.22 -1.06
CA THR A 120 -6.80 -14.90 -1.05
C THR A 120 -6.43 -14.52 -2.47
N ASP A 121 -6.26 -13.20 -2.68
CA ASP A 121 -5.77 -12.68 -3.95
C ASP A 121 -4.35 -13.16 -4.24
N SER A 122 -3.99 -13.21 -5.52
CA SER A 122 -2.64 -13.62 -5.93
C SER A 122 -1.59 -12.56 -5.60
N PRO A 123 -0.30 -12.93 -5.54
CA PRO A 123 0.78 -11.96 -5.45
C PRO A 123 0.77 -10.94 -6.59
N TYR A 124 0.46 -11.36 -7.82
CA TYR A 124 0.32 -10.45 -8.96
C TYR A 124 -0.74 -9.38 -8.73
N TYR A 125 -1.89 -9.79 -8.18
CA TYR A 125 -2.95 -8.85 -7.81
C TYR A 125 -2.47 -7.86 -6.76
N GLY A 126 -1.90 -8.32 -5.66
CA GLY A 126 -1.46 -7.46 -4.55
C GLY A 126 -0.35 -6.49 -4.94
N ILE A 127 0.62 -6.95 -5.75
CA ILE A 127 1.69 -6.07 -6.25
C ILE A 127 1.14 -5.01 -7.20
N PHE A 128 0.21 -5.41 -8.08
CA PHE A 128 -0.43 -4.46 -8.99
C PHE A 128 -1.32 -3.47 -8.23
N GLU A 129 -2.06 -3.91 -7.21
CA GLU A 129 -2.84 -3.07 -6.31
C GLU A 129 -1.96 -2.00 -5.64
N LEU A 130 -0.81 -2.40 -5.11
CA LEU A 130 0.16 -1.48 -4.53
C LEU A 130 0.68 -0.46 -5.54
N ALA A 131 0.96 -0.88 -6.77
CA ALA A 131 1.38 0.02 -7.85
C ALA A 131 0.29 1.03 -8.23
N VAL A 132 -0.98 0.60 -8.26
CA VAL A 132 -2.14 1.48 -8.49
C VAL A 132 -2.29 2.48 -7.34
N TYR A 133 -2.14 2.04 -6.10
CA TYR A 133 -2.20 2.93 -4.95
C TYR A 133 -1.08 3.97 -4.96
N TYR A 134 0.13 3.55 -5.32
CA TYR A 134 1.22 4.50 -5.52
C TYR A 134 0.92 5.50 -6.65
N TYR A 135 0.39 5.04 -7.79
CA TYR A 135 -0.01 5.93 -8.88
C TYR A 135 -1.05 6.96 -8.41
N LEU A 136 -2.11 6.53 -7.74
CA LEU A 136 -3.16 7.42 -7.22
C LEU A 136 -2.61 8.41 -6.20
N LEU A 137 -1.68 7.98 -5.34
CA LEU A 137 -0.97 8.86 -4.42
C LEU A 137 -0.21 9.97 -5.17
N THR A 138 0.47 9.63 -6.27
CA THR A 138 1.18 10.64 -7.08
C THR A 138 0.25 11.67 -7.73
N GLN A 139 -1.03 11.33 -7.93
CA GLN A 139 -2.03 12.27 -8.43
C GLN A 139 -2.65 13.12 -7.31
N ASN A 140 -2.77 12.57 -6.11
CA ASN A 140 -3.59 13.14 -5.04
C ASN A 140 -2.79 13.72 -3.87
N TYR A 141 -1.46 13.56 -3.84
CA TYR A 141 -0.64 13.93 -2.67
C TYR A 141 -0.78 15.38 -2.23
N VAL A 142 -0.97 16.31 -3.15
CA VAL A 142 -1.15 17.75 -2.82
C VAL A 142 -2.38 17.96 -1.95
N ILE A 143 -3.46 17.22 -2.25
CA ILE A 143 -4.70 17.28 -1.46
C ILE A 143 -4.50 16.57 -0.13
N LEU A 144 -3.84 15.41 -0.13
CA LEU A 144 -3.56 14.64 1.07
C LEU A 144 -2.65 15.43 2.02
N ASP A 145 -1.65 16.11 1.50
CA ASP A 145 -0.72 16.97 2.24
C ASP A 145 -1.48 18.12 2.91
N LYS A 146 -2.37 18.79 2.18
CA LYS A 146 -3.22 19.86 2.69
C LYS A 146 -4.07 19.43 3.89
N TYR A 147 -4.59 18.20 3.86
CA TYR A 147 -5.46 17.69 4.91
C TYR A 147 -4.74 16.92 6.01
N LYS A 148 -3.42 16.72 5.91
CA LYS A 148 -2.58 16.05 6.91
C LYS A 148 -3.17 14.73 7.39
N VAL A 149 -3.68 13.92 6.46
CA VAL A 149 -4.44 12.69 6.79
C VAL A 149 -3.58 11.54 7.29
N TYR A 150 -2.28 11.66 7.28
CA TYR A 150 -1.31 10.62 7.54
C TYR A 150 -0.60 10.73 8.91
N HIS A 151 -1.10 11.54 9.84
CA HIS A 151 -0.46 11.73 11.14
C HIS A 151 -1.30 11.11 12.25
N LYS A 152 -1.39 9.80 12.28
CA LYS A 152 -2.23 9.12 13.28
C LYS A 152 -1.47 8.75 14.55
N LYS A 153 -0.20 8.43 14.47
CA LYS A 153 0.58 7.96 15.61
C LYS A 153 1.75 8.87 15.97
N MET A 154 2.48 9.33 14.97
CA MET A 154 3.60 10.24 15.23
C MET A 154 3.22 11.63 14.76
N PRO A 155 3.41 12.65 15.58
CA PRO A 155 3.52 13.99 15.06
C PRO A 155 4.79 14.02 14.22
N ILE A 156 4.71 13.52 12.98
CA ILE A 156 5.72 13.87 12.01
C ILE A 156 5.64 15.39 11.98
N ASP A 157 6.69 16.04 12.42
CA ASP A 157 6.77 17.48 12.29
C ASP A 157 6.40 17.80 10.84
N SER A 158 5.27 18.48 10.66
CA SER A 158 4.74 18.82 9.35
C SER A 158 5.74 19.60 8.50
N ASN A 159 6.78 20.15 9.14
CA ASN A 159 7.91 20.81 8.50
C ASN A 159 8.96 19.81 7.98
N GLN A 160 8.99 18.57 8.49
CA GLN A 160 9.97 17.57 8.10
C GLN A 160 9.45 16.58 7.07
N PHE A 161 8.14 16.34 7.00
CA PHE A 161 7.55 15.45 6.03
C PHE A 161 6.82 16.23 4.92
N SER A 162 7.20 15.97 3.69
CA SER A 162 6.51 16.47 2.50
C SER A 162 6.40 15.35 1.48
N TRP A 163 5.19 15.07 1.04
CA TRP A 163 4.95 14.12 -0.05
C TRP A 163 5.77 14.45 -1.30
N ASN A 164 5.91 15.74 -1.64
CA ASN A 164 6.74 16.21 -2.75
C ASN A 164 8.18 15.66 -2.70
N LYS A 165 8.74 15.57 -1.50
CA LYS A 165 10.11 15.09 -1.31
C LYS A 165 10.25 13.59 -1.50
N TYR A 166 9.24 12.84 -1.10
CA TYR A 166 9.32 11.38 -0.98
C TYR A 166 8.54 10.61 -2.04
N ILE A 167 7.53 11.23 -2.66
CA ILE A 167 6.68 10.57 -3.64
C ILE A 167 7.35 10.22 -4.99
N PRO A 168 8.45 10.88 -5.45
CA PRO A 168 9.12 10.44 -6.67
C PRO A 168 9.55 8.97 -6.59
N LEU A 169 9.45 8.25 -7.71
CA LEU A 169 9.70 6.81 -7.78
C LEU A 169 11.08 6.38 -7.24
N ASN A 170 12.10 7.19 -7.47
CA ASN A 170 13.43 6.95 -6.93
C ASN A 170 13.57 7.17 -5.41
N LYS A 171 12.57 7.74 -4.77
CA LYS A 171 12.47 7.99 -3.33
C LYS A 171 11.37 7.17 -2.65
N THR A 172 10.67 6.36 -3.43
CA THR A 172 9.61 5.47 -2.91
C THR A 172 10.02 4.02 -3.12
N ARG A 173 9.79 3.21 -2.11
CA ARG A 173 9.92 1.76 -2.18
C ARG A 173 8.55 1.13 -1.94
N LEU A 174 8.17 0.24 -2.83
CA LEU A 174 6.94 -0.53 -2.72
C LEU A 174 7.27 -1.89 -2.10
N ILE A 175 6.59 -2.26 -1.03
CA ILE A 175 6.85 -3.52 -0.31
C ILE A 175 5.55 -4.31 -0.23
N PHE A 176 5.58 -5.53 -0.74
CA PHE A 176 4.52 -6.50 -0.57
C PHE A 176 4.81 -7.38 0.64
N VAL A 177 3.89 -7.44 1.60
CA VAL A 177 4.06 -8.16 2.86
C VAL A 177 2.97 -9.20 3.03
N ALA A 178 3.34 -10.42 3.35
CA ALA A 178 2.36 -11.45 3.66
C ALA A 178 2.85 -12.40 4.76
N ASN A 179 1.90 -13.16 5.33
CA ASN A 179 2.28 -14.19 6.28
C ASN A 179 2.86 -15.43 5.57
N LYS A 180 3.61 -16.25 6.30
CA LYS A 180 4.26 -17.45 5.75
C LYS A 180 3.30 -18.36 4.99
N LYS A 181 2.08 -18.61 5.52
CA LYS A 181 1.07 -19.46 4.88
C LYS A 181 0.63 -18.94 3.50
N TYR A 182 0.68 -17.64 3.29
CA TYR A 182 0.40 -17.02 1.99
C TYR A 182 1.48 -17.41 0.97
N PHE A 183 2.75 -17.23 1.33
CA PHE A 183 3.86 -17.58 0.45
C PHE A 183 3.97 -19.08 0.21
N ASP A 184 3.80 -19.92 1.25
CA ASP A 184 3.78 -21.38 1.11
C ASP A 184 2.73 -21.83 0.08
N TYR A 185 1.56 -21.18 0.07
CA TYR A 185 0.50 -21.51 -0.90
C TYR A 185 0.84 -21.03 -2.32
N TRP A 186 1.15 -19.75 -2.49
CA TRP A 186 1.30 -19.21 -3.82
C TRP A 186 2.60 -19.62 -4.51
N ILE A 187 3.71 -19.64 -3.79
CA ILE A 187 5.01 -20.06 -4.32
C ILE A 187 5.14 -21.59 -4.26
N GLY A 188 4.82 -22.18 -3.12
CA GLY A 188 4.96 -23.63 -2.92
C GLY A 188 3.93 -24.46 -3.68
N GLU A 189 2.62 -24.25 -3.43
CA GLU A 189 1.56 -25.06 -4.01
C GLU A 189 1.16 -24.60 -5.41
N LYS A 190 0.99 -23.28 -5.64
CA LYS A 190 0.57 -22.72 -6.94
C LYS A 190 1.72 -22.51 -7.91
N LYS A 191 2.97 -22.67 -7.46
CA LYS A 191 4.18 -22.61 -8.30
C LYS A 191 4.37 -21.27 -9.01
N ILE A 192 3.95 -20.16 -8.37
CA ILE A 192 4.33 -18.84 -8.85
C ILE A 192 5.83 -18.67 -8.64
N ASP A 193 6.54 -18.29 -9.69
CA ASP A 193 7.97 -17.98 -9.59
C ASP A 193 8.14 -16.64 -8.86
N ILE A 194 8.93 -16.64 -7.79
CA ILE A 194 9.25 -15.42 -7.05
C ILE A 194 9.98 -14.39 -7.93
N ASN A 195 10.75 -14.85 -8.92
CA ASN A 195 11.43 -13.97 -9.84
C ASN A 195 10.47 -13.22 -10.79
N ASP A 196 9.25 -13.72 -10.93
CA ASP A 196 8.19 -13.04 -11.67
C ASP A 196 7.55 -11.87 -10.89
N LEU A 197 7.98 -11.63 -9.65
CA LEU A 197 7.39 -10.65 -8.73
C LEU A 197 8.30 -9.44 -8.47
N HIS A 198 9.32 -9.24 -9.30
CA HIS A 198 10.30 -8.14 -9.15
C HIS A 198 10.06 -6.97 -10.07
#